data_2269d54108fc1b3b2c8ac99d64f42c0f
#
_entry.id   2269d54108fc1b3b2c8ac99d64f42c0f
#
_cell.length_a   1.000
_cell.length_b   1.000
_cell.length_c   1.000
_cell.angle_alpha   90.00
_cell.angle_beta   90.00
_cell.angle_gamma   90.00
#
_symmetry.space_group_name_H-M   'P 1'
#
loop_
_entity.id
_entity.type
_entity.pdbx_description
1 polymer ?
#
loop_
_entity_poly.entity_id
_entity_poly.type
_entity_poly.pdbx_seq_one_letter_code
_entity_poly.pdbx_strand_id
1 'polypeptide(L)' 'MSVVSNKLSATLKTLLDELREECLSTIKLIHQLEIEHLTDEQIDDVLGELTASVTHLNAHSSMVKEELDKE' A
#
# COMPACT_ATOMS: atom_id res chain seq x y z
N MET A 1 0.05 -25.32 5.12
CA MET A 1 0.22 -26.15 3.92
C MET A 1 1.38 -25.65 3.09
N SER A 2 2.41 -26.44 3.02
CA SER A 2 3.59 -26.05 2.24
C SER A 2 3.31 -26.04 0.74
N VAL A 3 2.33 -26.82 0.30
CA VAL A 3 1.96 -26.87 -1.12
C VAL A 3 1.53 -25.50 -1.62
N VAL A 4 0.74 -24.78 -0.81
CA VAL A 4 0.28 -23.43 -1.20
C VAL A 4 1.46 -22.48 -1.30
N SER A 5 2.39 -22.55 -0.33
CA SER A 5 3.58 -21.71 -0.34
C SER A 5 4.45 -21.94 -1.57
N ASN A 6 4.52 -23.17 -2.04
CA ASN A 6 5.36 -23.53 -3.18
C ASN A 6 4.86 -22.95 -4.50
N LYS A 7 3.60 -22.52 -4.53
CA LYS A 7 3.04 -21.93 -5.75
C LYS A 7 3.38 -20.46 -5.92
N LEU A 8 3.83 -19.82 -4.84
CA LEU A 8 4.16 -18.40 -4.88
C LEU A 8 5.65 -18.23 -5.08
N SER A 9 6.02 -17.47 -6.10
CA SER A 9 7.42 -17.14 -6.31
C SER A 9 7.91 -16.23 -5.19
N ALA A 10 9.24 -16.23 -4.96
CA ALA A 10 9.83 -15.35 -3.98
C ALA A 10 9.58 -13.89 -4.35
N THR A 11 9.63 -13.58 -5.63
CA THR A 11 9.36 -12.24 -6.13
C THR A 11 7.94 -11.81 -5.79
N LEU A 12 6.96 -12.66 -6.05
CA LEU A 12 5.58 -12.33 -5.76
C LEU A 12 5.36 -12.11 -4.26
N LYS A 13 5.96 -12.95 -3.43
CA LYS A 13 5.85 -12.79 -1.97
C LYS A 13 6.38 -11.44 -1.51
N THR A 14 7.53 -11.05 -2.04
CA THR A 14 8.12 -9.75 -1.71
C THR A 14 7.21 -8.60 -2.15
N LEU A 15 6.71 -8.68 -3.37
CA LEU A 15 5.83 -7.63 -3.90
C LEU A 15 4.52 -7.54 -3.12
N LEU A 16 3.99 -8.67 -2.67
CA LEU A 16 2.77 -8.67 -1.86
C LEU A 16 3.02 -8.05 -0.49
N ASP A 17 4.18 -8.32 0.11
CA ASP A 17 4.53 -7.71 1.40
C ASP A 17 4.65 -6.20 1.26
N GLU A 18 5.29 -5.72 0.20
CA GLU A 18 5.44 -4.29 -0.05
C GLU A 18 4.08 -3.64 -0.30
N LEU A 19 3.23 -4.30 -1.06
CA LEU A 19 1.87 -3.81 -1.31
C LEU A 19 1.08 -3.72 0.00
N ARG A 20 1.18 -4.73 0.85
CA ARG A 20 0.50 -4.73 2.15
C ARG A 20 0.95 -3.55 3.00
N GLU A 21 2.26 -3.31 3.08
CA GLU A 21 2.79 -2.21 3.86
C GLU A 21 2.25 -0.87 3.35
N GLU A 22 2.21 -0.71 2.05
CA GLU A 22 1.69 0.52 1.46
C GLU A 22 0.20 0.70 1.71
N CYS A 23 -0.55 -0.40 1.66
CA CYS A 23 -1.98 -0.37 1.97
C CYS A 23 -2.22 0.06 3.42
N LEU A 24 -1.43 -0.49 4.35
CA LEU A 24 -1.54 -0.14 5.77
C LEU A 24 -1.21 1.32 6.00
N SER A 25 -0.18 1.83 5.34
CA SER A 25 0.18 3.25 5.41
C SER A 25 -0.96 4.13 4.91
N THR A 26 -1.57 3.76 3.80
CA THR A 26 -2.67 4.51 3.22
C THR A 26 -3.87 4.56 4.16
N ILE A 27 -4.22 3.41 4.74
CA ILE A 27 -5.32 3.32 5.70
C ILE A 27 -5.05 4.21 6.91
N LYS A 28 -3.81 4.19 7.42
CA LYS A 28 -3.42 4.99 8.56
C LYS A 28 -3.59 6.48 8.28
N LEU A 29 -3.20 6.92 7.10
CA LEU A 29 -3.34 8.32 6.71
C LEU A 29 -4.81 8.73 6.59
N ILE A 30 -5.64 7.84 6.04
CA ILE A 30 -7.07 8.11 5.95
C ILE A 30 -7.66 8.26 7.36
N HIS A 31 -7.28 7.38 8.29
CA HIS A 31 -7.74 7.47 9.67
C HIS A 31 -7.34 8.79 10.32
N GLN A 32 -6.15 9.30 10.01
CA GLN A 32 -5.71 10.58 10.54
C GLN A 32 -6.62 11.72 10.11
N LEU A 33 -7.15 11.66 8.89
CA LEU A 33 -8.07 12.68 8.39
C LEU A 33 -9.44 12.64 9.08
N GLU A 34 -9.75 11.54 9.76
CA GLU A 34 -11.01 11.40 10.49
C GLU A 34 -10.94 11.93 11.91
N ILE A 35 -9.76 12.35 12.37
CA ILE A 35 -9.59 12.92 13.70
C ILE A 35 -10.24 14.30 13.73
N GLU A 36 -10.99 14.57 14.82
CA GLU A 36 -11.66 15.86 14.99
C GLU A 36 -10.65 16.95 15.38
N HIS A 37 -10.98 18.17 14.99
CA HIS A 37 -10.22 19.35 15.38
C HIS A 37 -8.82 19.45 14.77
N LEU A 38 -8.64 18.85 13.58
CA LEU A 38 -7.39 19.05 12.84
C LEU A 38 -7.33 20.49 12.32
N THR A 39 -6.13 21.08 12.38
CA THR A 39 -5.92 22.39 11.77
C THR A 39 -5.80 22.21 10.25
N ASP A 40 -6.00 23.32 9.52
CA ASP A 40 -5.84 23.30 8.07
C ASP A 40 -4.43 22.83 7.67
N GLU A 41 -3.41 23.26 8.43
CA GLU A 41 -2.03 22.86 8.17
C GLU A 41 -1.84 21.37 8.36
N GLN A 42 -2.44 20.81 9.41
CA GLN A 42 -2.37 19.37 9.67
C GLN A 42 -3.07 18.58 8.55
N ILE A 43 -4.21 19.06 8.10
CA ILE A 43 -4.93 18.42 6.99
C ILE A 43 -4.08 18.46 5.72
N ASP A 44 -3.49 19.59 5.41
CA ASP A 44 -2.65 19.72 4.22
C ASP A 44 -1.44 18.78 4.27
N ASP A 45 -0.82 18.65 5.46
CA ASP A 45 0.31 17.74 5.63
C ASP A 45 -0.11 16.28 5.36
N VAL A 46 -1.24 15.87 5.93
CA VAL A 46 -1.72 14.50 5.73
C VAL A 46 -2.10 14.26 4.28
N LEU A 47 -2.75 15.23 3.63
CA LEU A 47 -3.11 15.11 2.22
C LEU A 47 -1.88 14.97 1.34
N GLY A 48 -0.80 15.69 1.67
CA GLY A 48 0.46 15.57 0.95
C GLY A 48 1.05 14.16 1.08
N GLU A 49 1.07 13.62 2.31
CA GLU A 49 1.54 12.26 2.55
C GLU A 49 0.65 11.24 1.86
N LEU A 50 -0.66 11.48 1.86
CA LEU A 50 -1.61 10.58 1.22
C LEU A 50 -1.39 10.56 -0.30
N THR A 51 -1.10 11.70 -0.89
CA THR A 51 -0.79 11.77 -2.32
C THR A 51 0.41 10.87 -2.65
N ALA A 52 1.47 10.97 -1.84
CA ALA A 52 2.66 10.14 -2.03
C ALA A 52 2.34 8.66 -1.84
N SER A 53 1.54 8.34 -0.81
CA SER A 53 1.18 6.96 -0.52
C SER A 53 0.35 6.35 -1.64
N VAL A 54 -0.61 7.09 -2.18
CA VAL A 54 -1.45 6.61 -3.29
C VAL A 54 -0.60 6.40 -4.54
N THR A 55 0.37 7.27 -4.78
CA THR A 55 1.30 7.14 -5.90
C THR A 55 2.10 5.84 -5.78
N HIS A 56 2.65 5.58 -4.58
CA HIS A 56 3.39 4.35 -4.32
C HIS A 56 2.50 3.12 -4.42
N LEU A 57 1.28 3.23 -3.89
CA LEU A 57 0.32 2.14 -3.95
C LEU A 57 0.01 1.76 -5.40
N ASN A 58 -0.16 2.77 -6.25
CA ASN A 58 -0.41 2.54 -7.67
C ASN A 58 0.77 1.80 -8.31
N ALA A 59 2.00 2.22 -8.02
CA ALA A 59 3.19 1.56 -8.55
C ALA A 59 3.31 0.12 -8.06
N HIS A 60 3.11 -0.11 -6.75
CA HIS A 60 3.16 -1.46 -6.18
C HIS A 60 2.07 -2.35 -6.77
N SER A 61 0.86 -1.82 -6.93
CA SER A 61 -0.24 -2.58 -7.52
C SER A 61 0.08 -3.01 -8.94
N SER A 62 0.68 -2.13 -9.73
CA SER A 62 1.07 -2.45 -11.10
C SER A 62 2.10 -3.57 -11.14
N MET A 63 3.10 -3.51 -10.25
CA MET A 63 4.13 -4.55 -10.18
C MET A 63 3.55 -5.90 -9.78
N VAL A 64 2.63 -5.89 -8.82
CA VAL A 64 1.96 -7.11 -8.40
C VAL A 64 1.14 -7.69 -9.54
N LYS A 65 0.41 -6.83 -10.24
CA LYS A 65 -0.41 -7.28 -11.37
C LYS A 65 0.43 -7.93 -12.45
N GLU A 66 1.57 -7.34 -12.78
CA GLU A 66 2.48 -7.93 -13.77
C GLU A 66 2.96 -9.30 -13.32
N GLU A 67 3.31 -9.43 -12.05
CA GLU A 67 3.79 -10.71 -11.53
C GLU A 67 2.69 -11.75 -11.48
N LEU A 68 1.47 -11.35 -11.12
CA LEU A 68 0.32 -12.25 -11.12
C LEU A 68 0.03 -12.78 -12.52
N ASP A 69 0.22 -11.94 -13.54
CA ASP A 69 -0.01 -12.34 -14.92
C ASP A 69 1.00 -13.41 -15.37
N LYS A 70 2.14 -13.50 -14.71
CA LYS A 70 3.17 -14.51 -15.01
C LYS A 70 2.91 -15.83 -14.29
N GLU A 71 2.14 -15.80 -13.19
CA GLU A 71 1.86 -17.00 -12.40
C GLU A 71 0.80 -17.85 -13.11
#